data_a2e1084a2ec001e4aa3324d821f09e46
#
_entry.id   a2e1084a2ec001e4aa3324d821f09e46
#
_cell.length_a   1.000
_cell.length_b   1.000
_cell.length_c   1.000
_cell.angle_alpha   90.00
_cell.angle_beta   90.00
_cell.angle_gamma   90.00
#
_symmetry.space_group_name_H-M   'P 1'
#
loop_
_entity.id
_entity.type
_entity.pdbx_description
1 polymer ?
#
loop_
_entity_poly.entity_id
_entity_poly.type
_entity_poly.pdbx_seq_one_letter_code
_entity_poly.pdbx_strand_id
1 'polypeptide(L)'
;MYGKQDWKTRERGLENCYLMTNGLGGFSSMTMTGAVSRNDHALLMACTTAPNCRYNMIHRLKEELLTETGDVLTLSTQEFEEQTPEDGYLHLAAFSYEDTPIWRFLVNGVEIKKEIGMPQEENTVALRYEIKNRSSRNVEFVLTPFFQFVPKGADLLPDQEIVFTKGAVESEGMTLHLRTNGMIKEIAETEEVYFYRYDVCDGRRAYGHARANHQIRLQAEAGKQVVLEVVYEMEPSKNSAQTIIEQTKADRKQLEETAGFTSEAGKMLSKSARQFVSKRESAGGDTILAGYPFFEDWGRDTMIALPGICISTGQFETAKRILRTFAQNERDGLMPNLFPEGGNEPLYNTVDAALLFINCVYLYYEATKDMEFVREVYPVMERIMDGYQSGTKFGIHMDTDGLICA
;
A
#
# COMPACT_ATOMS: atom_id res chain seq x y z
N MET A 1 9.96 -17.30 1.54
CA MET A 1 11.19 -16.71 2.13
C MET A 1 12.18 -16.47 1.00
N TYR A 2 12.79 -15.28 0.94
CA TYR A 2 13.82 -14.87 0.00
C TYR A 2 15.15 -14.73 0.75
N GLY A 3 16.27 -14.97 0.10
CA GLY A 3 17.61 -14.96 0.69
C GLY A 3 18.63 -14.26 -0.21
N LYS A 4 19.91 -14.31 0.16
CA LYS A 4 20.99 -13.61 -0.57
C LYS A 4 21.11 -13.96 -2.06
N GLN A 5 20.61 -15.11 -2.49
CA GLN A 5 20.56 -15.49 -3.90
C GLN A 5 19.60 -14.62 -4.73
N ASP A 6 18.59 -14.02 -4.08
CA ASP A 6 17.56 -13.22 -4.74
C ASP A 6 17.98 -11.76 -4.94
N TRP A 7 19.02 -11.29 -4.22
CA TRP A 7 19.61 -9.95 -4.33
C TRP A 7 21.15 -9.98 -4.32
N LYS A 8 21.73 -10.73 -5.24
CA LYS A 8 23.20 -10.82 -5.40
C LYS A 8 23.86 -9.49 -5.76
N THR A 9 23.13 -8.61 -6.42
CA THR A 9 23.54 -7.25 -6.76
C THR A 9 22.48 -6.26 -6.30
N ARG A 10 22.80 -4.97 -6.25
CA ARG A 10 21.85 -3.92 -5.91
C ARG A 10 20.67 -3.94 -6.88
N GLU A 11 20.92 -4.02 -8.19
CA GLU A 11 19.88 -4.03 -9.22
C GLU A 11 18.87 -5.16 -8.98
N ARG A 12 19.34 -6.38 -8.69
CA ARG A 12 18.48 -7.52 -8.37
C ARG A 12 17.66 -7.29 -7.10
N GLY A 13 18.23 -6.61 -6.11
CA GLY A 13 17.54 -6.25 -4.87
C GLY A 13 16.42 -5.21 -5.05
N LEU A 14 16.45 -4.45 -6.15
CA LEU A 14 15.48 -3.42 -6.46
C LEU A 14 14.29 -3.91 -7.32
N GLU A 15 14.35 -5.15 -7.89
CA GLU A 15 13.34 -5.64 -8.85
C GLU A 15 11.99 -5.97 -8.20
N ASN A 16 11.98 -6.53 -7.00
CA ASN A 16 10.78 -7.05 -6.36
C ASN A 16 10.38 -6.19 -5.17
N CYS A 17 9.08 -5.91 -5.08
CA CYS A 17 8.51 -5.07 -4.04
C CYS A 17 7.51 -5.85 -3.18
N TYR A 18 7.33 -5.44 -1.94
CA TYR A 18 6.18 -5.84 -1.15
C TYR A 18 5.06 -4.80 -1.30
N LEU A 19 3.83 -5.21 -0.97
CA LEU A 19 2.67 -4.33 -0.89
C LEU A 19 1.86 -4.68 0.36
N MET A 20 1.58 -3.67 1.19
CA MET A 20 0.56 -3.70 2.23
C MET A 20 -0.42 -2.56 1.97
N THR A 21 -1.71 -2.78 2.21
CA THR A 21 -2.75 -1.78 2.01
C THR A 21 -3.63 -1.65 3.25
N ASN A 22 -4.19 -0.45 3.46
CA ASN A 22 -5.03 -0.16 4.62
C ASN A 22 -6.54 -0.17 4.34
N GLY A 23 -6.98 -0.55 3.13
CA GLY A 23 -8.40 -0.54 2.77
C GLY A 23 -9.03 0.85 2.55
N LEU A 24 -8.22 1.91 2.64
CA LEU A 24 -8.63 3.29 2.27
C LEU A 24 -8.04 3.72 0.92
N GLY A 25 -7.20 2.88 0.29
CA GLY A 25 -6.39 3.25 -0.86
C GLY A 25 -4.95 3.62 -0.48
N GLY A 26 -4.67 3.83 0.79
CA GLY A 26 -3.33 4.00 1.33
C GLY A 26 -2.54 2.68 1.34
N PHE A 27 -1.21 2.78 1.31
CA PHE A 27 -0.35 1.59 1.23
C PHE A 27 1.06 1.83 1.77
N SER A 28 1.77 0.74 1.99
CA SER A 28 3.22 0.66 2.14
C SER A 28 3.77 -0.23 1.06
N SER A 29 4.70 0.28 0.25
CA SER A 29 5.36 -0.48 -0.81
C SER A 29 6.77 0.07 -1.05
N MET A 30 7.73 -0.82 -0.91
CA MET A 30 9.15 -0.59 -1.23
C MET A 30 9.74 -1.91 -1.75
N THR A 31 10.98 -1.88 -2.21
CA THR A 31 11.65 -3.09 -2.64
C THR A 31 11.90 -4.07 -1.48
N MET A 32 12.17 -5.34 -1.78
CA MET A 32 12.54 -6.33 -0.78
C MET A 32 13.80 -5.95 0.01
N THR A 33 14.65 -5.08 -0.53
CA THR A 33 15.83 -4.55 0.18
C THR A 33 15.56 -3.26 0.93
N GLY A 34 14.29 -2.78 0.94
CA GLY A 34 13.87 -1.57 1.65
C GLY A 34 14.16 -0.26 0.92
N ALA A 35 14.53 -0.32 -0.35
CA ALA A 35 14.79 0.85 -1.19
C ALA A 35 13.53 1.41 -1.86
N VAL A 36 13.56 2.69 -2.19
CA VAL A 36 12.63 3.32 -3.11
C VAL A 36 13.25 3.35 -4.51
N SER A 37 12.65 2.65 -5.46
CA SER A 37 13.10 2.57 -6.85
C SER A 37 12.08 3.17 -7.82
N ARG A 38 11.02 3.77 -7.26
CA ARG A 38 9.95 4.53 -7.93
C ARG A 38 9.51 5.71 -7.07
N ASN A 39 9.06 6.78 -7.71
CA ASN A 39 8.51 7.95 -7.03
C ASN A 39 7.27 7.60 -6.16
N ASP A 40 6.48 6.63 -6.62
CA ASP A 40 5.29 6.17 -5.91
C ASP A 40 5.57 5.10 -4.83
N HIS A 41 6.82 4.75 -4.58
CA HIS A 41 7.16 3.96 -3.39
C HIS A 41 7.06 4.80 -2.13
N ALA A 42 6.60 4.18 -1.05
CA ALA A 42 6.54 4.82 0.26
C ALA A 42 6.54 3.76 1.37
N LEU A 43 7.08 4.12 2.53
CA LEU A 43 6.79 3.41 3.76
C LEU A 43 5.34 3.67 4.20
N LEU A 44 4.87 4.91 4.03
CA LEU A 44 3.47 5.28 4.25
C LEU A 44 2.99 6.22 3.14
N MET A 45 2.22 5.66 2.21
CA MET A 45 1.34 6.41 1.33
C MET A 45 -0.02 6.48 2.03
N ALA A 46 -0.37 7.61 2.61
CA ALA A 46 -1.66 7.81 3.27
C ALA A 46 -2.75 8.13 2.25
N CYS A 47 -4.00 7.84 2.58
CA CYS A 47 -5.14 8.23 1.76
C CYS A 47 -6.10 9.08 2.62
N THR A 48 -6.22 10.35 2.30
CA THR A 48 -7.02 11.32 3.06
C THR A 48 -8.48 11.33 2.67
N THR A 49 -8.80 10.90 1.45
CA THR A 49 -10.18 10.69 0.96
C THR A 49 -10.17 9.43 0.08
N ALA A 50 -10.80 8.37 0.59
CA ALA A 50 -10.74 7.05 -0.03
C ALA A 50 -11.51 6.98 -1.38
N PRO A 51 -10.93 6.33 -2.40
CA PRO A 51 -9.66 5.59 -2.40
C PRO A 51 -8.48 6.34 -3.04
N ASN A 52 -8.67 7.54 -3.57
CA ASN A 52 -7.77 8.10 -4.57
C ASN A 52 -6.95 9.31 -4.10
N CYS A 53 -7.38 10.06 -3.07
CA CYS A 53 -6.60 11.20 -2.57
C CYS A 53 -5.41 10.71 -1.72
N ARG A 54 -4.33 10.33 -2.39
CA ARG A 54 -3.15 9.69 -1.78
C ARG A 54 -2.00 10.66 -1.66
N TYR A 55 -1.31 10.64 -0.51
CA TYR A 55 -0.16 11.48 -0.21
C TYR A 55 1.01 10.62 0.26
N ASN A 56 2.19 10.84 -0.32
CA ASN A 56 3.43 10.23 0.16
C ASN A 56 3.87 10.95 1.43
N MET A 57 3.61 10.34 2.57
CA MET A 57 3.95 10.92 3.89
C MET A 57 5.38 10.57 4.27
N ILE A 58 5.72 9.28 4.32
CA ILE A 58 7.06 8.78 4.62
C ILE A 58 7.56 8.04 3.39
N HIS A 59 8.53 8.63 2.70
CA HIS A 59 9.07 8.07 1.48
C HIS A 59 9.96 6.87 1.78
N ARG A 60 10.96 7.02 2.64
CA ARG A 60 11.85 5.94 3.05
C ARG A 60 12.34 6.06 4.49
N LEU A 61 13.01 4.99 4.93
CA LEU A 61 13.80 4.96 6.17
C LEU A 61 15.27 4.74 5.83
N LYS A 62 16.15 5.51 6.45
CA LYS A 62 17.57 5.20 6.52
C LYS A 62 17.84 4.52 7.85
N GLU A 63 18.45 3.34 7.80
CA GLU A 63 18.71 2.47 8.94
C GLU A 63 20.20 2.27 9.07
N GLU A 64 20.75 2.60 10.22
CA GLU A 64 22.20 2.58 10.48
C GLU A 64 22.50 1.94 11.83
N LEU A 65 23.65 1.29 11.93
CA LEU A 65 24.21 0.79 13.17
C LEU A 65 25.55 1.50 13.43
N LEU A 66 25.61 2.29 14.51
CA LEU A 66 26.82 2.96 14.92
C LEU A 66 27.55 2.10 15.96
N THR A 67 28.84 1.95 15.76
CA THR A 67 29.72 1.21 16.70
C THR A 67 30.39 2.17 17.69
N GLU A 68 30.87 1.66 18.81
CA GLU A 68 31.67 2.44 19.77
C GLU A 68 32.97 3.01 19.16
N THR A 69 33.45 2.43 18.06
CA THR A 69 34.65 2.91 17.35
C THR A 69 34.36 4.05 16.37
N GLY A 70 33.08 4.41 16.24
CA GLY A 70 32.63 5.48 15.33
C GLY A 70 32.32 5.01 13.91
N ASP A 71 32.43 3.70 13.64
CA ASP A 71 32.05 3.17 12.32
C ASP A 71 30.52 3.21 12.16
N VAL A 72 30.07 3.57 10.96
CA VAL A 72 28.67 3.58 10.55
C VAL A 72 28.43 2.43 9.58
N LEU A 73 27.55 1.51 9.93
CA LEU A 73 27.15 0.37 9.11
C LEU A 73 25.73 0.63 8.60
N THR A 74 25.60 0.94 7.33
CA THR A 74 24.31 1.22 6.69
C THR A 74 23.58 -0.10 6.39
N LEU A 75 22.34 -0.21 6.87
CA LEU A 75 21.47 -1.37 6.65
C LEU A 75 20.48 -1.12 5.52
N SER A 76 20.16 0.12 5.21
CA SER A 76 19.32 0.52 4.10
C SER A 76 20.03 0.39 2.76
N THR A 77 19.25 0.11 1.71
CA THR A 77 19.71 0.07 0.32
C THR A 77 19.06 1.24 -0.42
N GLN A 78 19.86 2.02 -1.18
CA GLN A 78 19.31 3.11 -1.97
C GLN A 78 20.24 3.56 -3.09
N GLU A 79 19.68 4.00 -4.21
CA GLU A 79 20.37 4.71 -5.29
C GLU A 79 20.00 6.21 -5.24
N PHE A 80 21.01 7.06 -5.46
CA PHE A 80 20.89 8.51 -5.42
C PHE A 80 21.33 9.14 -6.75
N GLU A 81 21.05 10.41 -6.96
CA GLU A 81 21.49 11.14 -8.15
C GLU A 81 23.01 11.32 -8.16
N GLU A 82 23.58 11.90 -7.12
CA GLU A 82 25.01 12.26 -7.06
C GLU A 82 25.76 11.58 -5.91
N GLN A 83 25.05 11.05 -4.91
CA GLN A 83 25.68 10.45 -3.74
C GLN A 83 26.09 8.99 -4.02
N THR A 84 27.06 8.51 -3.24
CA THR A 84 27.40 7.08 -3.23
C THR A 84 26.18 6.26 -2.79
N PRO A 85 25.80 5.24 -3.56
CA PRO A 85 24.67 4.39 -3.20
C PRO A 85 24.88 3.68 -1.87
N GLU A 86 23.78 3.39 -1.18
CA GLU A 86 23.76 2.55 0.02
C GLU A 86 23.61 1.08 -0.37
N ASP A 87 24.45 0.22 0.20
CA ASP A 87 24.53 -1.21 -0.09
C ASP A 87 24.10 -2.10 1.08
N GLY A 88 23.09 -1.68 1.86
CA GLY A 88 22.59 -2.43 3.01
C GLY A 88 22.10 -3.84 2.68
N TYR A 89 21.77 -4.14 1.40
CA TYR A 89 21.43 -5.49 0.94
C TYR A 89 22.56 -6.50 1.22
N LEU A 90 23.80 -6.06 1.38
CA LEU A 90 24.93 -6.92 1.75
C LEU A 90 24.77 -7.47 3.18
N HIS A 91 24.08 -6.77 4.06
CA HIS A 91 23.78 -7.16 5.44
C HIS A 91 22.43 -7.86 5.58
N LEU A 92 21.57 -7.80 4.57
CA LEU A 92 20.27 -8.46 4.56
C LEU A 92 20.45 -9.98 4.38
N ALA A 93 20.09 -10.74 5.41
CA ALA A 93 20.18 -12.21 5.42
C ALA A 93 18.94 -12.88 4.83
N ALA A 94 17.75 -12.36 5.12
CA ALA A 94 16.47 -12.91 4.64
C ALA A 94 15.38 -11.84 4.60
N PHE A 95 14.45 -12.03 3.67
CA PHE A 95 13.15 -11.37 3.61
C PHE A 95 12.03 -12.41 3.55
N SER A 96 10.95 -12.18 4.27
CA SER A 96 9.74 -13.00 4.19
C SER A 96 8.49 -12.15 4.28
N TYR A 97 7.44 -12.57 3.59
CA TYR A 97 6.14 -11.92 3.65
C TYR A 97 5.04 -12.99 3.56
N GLU A 98 4.47 -13.34 4.69
CA GLU A 98 3.29 -14.20 4.82
C GLU A 98 2.07 -13.35 5.21
N ASP A 99 2.09 -12.80 6.41
CA ASP A 99 1.07 -11.88 6.91
C ASP A 99 1.59 -10.43 7.01
N THR A 100 2.87 -10.28 7.38
CA THR A 100 3.57 -9.02 7.47
C THR A 100 4.96 -9.15 6.81
N PRO A 101 5.51 -8.08 6.22
CA PRO A 101 6.88 -8.10 5.69
C PRO A 101 7.88 -8.10 6.86
N ILE A 102 8.84 -9.02 6.79
CA ILE A 102 9.87 -9.21 7.80
C ILE A 102 11.25 -9.22 7.13
N TRP A 103 12.14 -8.35 7.56
CA TRP A 103 13.55 -8.33 7.20
C TRP A 103 14.42 -8.85 8.34
N ARG A 104 15.46 -9.59 7.99
CA ARG A 104 16.48 -10.07 8.94
C ARG A 104 17.85 -9.64 8.46
N PHE A 105 18.49 -8.78 9.23
CA PHE A 105 19.86 -8.32 8.96
C PHE A 105 20.83 -9.05 9.90
N LEU A 106 22.04 -9.29 9.39
CA LEU A 106 23.15 -9.82 10.16
C LEU A 106 24.43 -9.04 9.82
N VAL A 107 24.95 -8.33 10.79
CA VAL A 107 26.12 -7.46 10.63
C VAL A 107 26.95 -7.45 11.90
N ASN A 108 28.25 -7.79 11.80
CA ASN A 108 29.24 -7.71 12.88
C ASN A 108 28.77 -8.32 14.23
N GLY A 109 28.04 -9.46 14.17
CA GLY A 109 27.54 -10.13 15.36
C GLY A 109 26.25 -9.52 15.93
N VAL A 110 25.63 -8.55 15.23
CA VAL A 110 24.33 -8.00 15.58
C VAL A 110 23.28 -8.58 14.62
N GLU A 111 22.23 -9.18 15.20
CA GLU A 111 21.05 -9.64 14.47
C GLU A 111 19.93 -8.62 14.64
N ILE A 112 19.32 -8.17 13.54
CA ILE A 112 18.19 -7.24 13.57
C ILE A 112 17.03 -7.86 12.79
N LYS A 113 15.87 -8.01 13.45
CA LYS A 113 14.61 -8.34 12.80
C LYS A 113 13.77 -7.06 12.74
N LYS A 114 13.43 -6.63 11.55
CA LYS A 114 12.46 -5.55 11.28
C LYS A 114 11.14 -6.18 10.84
N GLU A 115 10.04 -5.67 11.35
CA GLU A 115 8.69 -6.06 10.96
C GLU A 115 7.80 -4.82 10.84
N ILE A 116 6.90 -4.80 9.84
CA ILE A 116 5.99 -3.69 9.57
C ILE A 116 4.56 -4.18 9.68
N GLY A 117 3.68 -3.38 10.32
CA GLY A 117 2.23 -3.57 10.37
C GLY A 117 1.50 -2.33 9.87
N MET A 118 0.34 -2.54 9.25
CA MET A 118 -0.54 -1.48 8.77
C MET A 118 -1.98 -1.92 9.06
N PRO A 119 -2.69 -1.25 9.99
CA PRO A 119 -4.06 -1.59 10.34
C PRO A 119 -5.02 -1.23 9.21
N GLN A 120 -6.17 -1.89 9.18
CA GLN A 120 -7.21 -1.57 8.21
C GLN A 120 -7.96 -0.30 8.62
N GLU A 121 -8.35 0.49 7.63
CA GLU A 121 -9.13 1.73 7.75
C GLU A 121 -8.43 2.86 8.55
N GLU A 122 -7.08 2.80 8.67
CA GLU A 122 -6.27 3.83 9.32
C GLU A 122 -5.05 4.20 8.48
N ASN A 123 -4.67 5.49 8.47
CA ASN A 123 -3.42 5.96 7.87
C ASN A 123 -2.27 5.86 8.89
N THR A 124 -1.91 4.62 9.20
CA THR A 124 -0.96 4.27 10.25
C THR A 124 0.04 3.24 9.73
N VAL A 125 1.32 3.43 10.05
CA VAL A 125 2.37 2.42 9.88
C VAL A 125 3.10 2.17 11.19
N ALA A 126 3.23 0.91 11.57
CA ALA A 126 3.95 0.47 12.74
C ALA A 126 5.19 -0.31 12.35
N LEU A 127 6.30 -0.02 13.01
CA LEU A 127 7.58 -0.70 12.82
C LEU A 127 8.05 -1.27 14.16
N ARG A 128 8.56 -2.48 14.12
CA ARG A 128 9.15 -3.13 15.27
C ARG A 128 10.49 -3.75 14.90
N TYR A 129 11.54 -3.34 15.59
CA TYR A 129 12.88 -3.86 15.45
C TYR A 129 13.26 -4.66 16.69
N GLU A 130 13.59 -5.94 16.52
CA GLU A 130 14.24 -6.74 17.55
C GLU A 130 15.74 -6.78 17.27
N ILE A 131 16.55 -6.19 18.15
CA ILE A 131 17.98 -6.06 17.99
C ILE A 131 18.68 -6.94 19.01
N LYS A 132 19.38 -7.98 18.54
CA LYS A 132 20.18 -8.89 19.38
C LYS A 132 21.65 -8.60 19.15
N ASN A 133 22.26 -7.90 20.07
CA ASN A 133 23.68 -7.62 20.01
C ASN A 133 24.47 -8.78 20.64
N ARG A 134 25.02 -9.67 19.81
CA ARG A 134 25.88 -10.79 20.24
C ARG A 134 27.37 -10.44 20.18
N SER A 135 27.70 -9.19 19.81
CA SER A 135 29.08 -8.72 19.79
C SER A 135 29.58 -8.41 21.20
N SER A 136 30.86 -8.15 21.34
CA SER A 136 31.51 -7.74 22.60
C SER A 136 31.48 -6.25 22.87
N ARG A 137 30.84 -5.44 22.00
CA ARG A 137 30.79 -3.97 22.07
C ARG A 137 29.35 -3.48 22.03
N ASN A 138 29.10 -2.33 22.64
CA ASN A 138 27.81 -1.68 22.48
C ASN A 138 27.65 -1.12 21.07
N VAL A 139 26.41 -1.04 20.61
CA VAL A 139 26.05 -0.42 19.34
C VAL A 139 24.83 0.47 19.54
N GLU A 140 24.71 1.48 18.71
CA GLU A 140 23.52 2.33 18.65
C GLU A 140 22.80 2.12 17.31
N PHE A 141 21.54 1.73 17.35
CA PHE A 141 20.69 1.69 16.17
C PHE A 141 20.10 3.07 15.94
N VAL A 142 20.20 3.56 14.70
CA VAL A 142 19.71 4.88 14.29
C VAL A 142 18.75 4.70 13.11
N LEU A 143 17.57 5.25 13.26
CA LEU A 143 16.53 5.28 12.24
C LEU A 143 16.26 6.73 11.86
N THR A 144 16.44 7.06 10.58
CA THR A 144 16.16 8.39 10.02
C THR A 144 15.05 8.28 9.00
N PRO A 145 13.83 8.76 9.28
CA PRO A 145 12.73 8.81 8.33
C PRO A 145 12.88 10.01 7.39
N PHE A 146 12.56 9.80 6.10
CA PHE A 146 12.52 10.84 5.08
C PHE A 146 11.08 11.07 4.61
N PHE A 147 10.62 12.29 4.64
CA PHE A 147 9.26 12.75 4.42
C PHE A 147 9.10 13.50 3.11
N GLN A 148 7.88 13.46 2.54
CA GLN A 148 7.51 14.26 1.39
C GLN A 148 6.24 15.09 1.61
N PHE A 149 5.16 14.54 2.13
CA PHE A 149 3.85 15.20 2.28
C PHE A 149 3.32 15.76 0.95
N VAL A 150 3.46 15.00 -0.13
CA VAL A 150 3.04 15.41 -1.48
C VAL A 150 1.99 14.44 -2.04
N PRO A 151 1.11 14.90 -2.95
CA PRO A 151 0.21 14.02 -3.67
C PRO A 151 0.99 12.91 -4.41
N LYS A 152 0.40 11.72 -4.50
CA LYS A 152 0.97 10.60 -5.28
C LYS A 152 1.41 11.08 -6.68
N GLY A 153 2.61 10.72 -7.08
CA GLY A 153 3.21 11.11 -8.36
C GLY A 153 3.86 12.50 -8.38
N ALA A 154 3.63 13.34 -7.37
CA ALA A 154 4.31 14.63 -7.22
C ALA A 154 5.71 14.47 -6.61
N ASP A 155 6.42 15.56 -6.50
CA ASP A 155 7.70 15.67 -5.81
C ASP A 155 7.68 16.82 -4.81
N LEU A 156 8.58 16.78 -3.84
CA LEU A 156 8.76 17.82 -2.85
C LEU A 156 9.02 19.18 -3.53
N LEU A 157 8.33 20.21 -3.09
CA LEU A 157 8.58 21.55 -3.58
C LEU A 157 9.80 22.16 -2.88
N PRO A 158 10.61 22.98 -3.56
CA PRO A 158 11.82 23.56 -2.97
C PRO A 158 11.58 24.40 -1.71
N ASP A 159 10.44 25.07 -1.62
CA ASP A 159 10.01 25.94 -0.52
C ASP A 159 9.03 25.28 0.45
N GLN A 160 8.73 23.99 0.27
CA GLN A 160 7.86 23.25 1.18
C GLN A 160 8.56 23.02 2.52
N GLU A 161 7.93 23.44 3.59
CA GLU A 161 8.43 23.24 4.95
C GLU A 161 7.94 21.91 5.53
N ILE A 162 8.85 21.15 6.14
CA ILE A 162 8.53 19.94 6.89
C ILE A 162 9.05 20.15 8.32
N VAL A 163 8.14 20.33 9.27
CA VAL A 163 8.49 20.70 10.64
C VAL A 163 8.26 19.55 11.60
N PHE A 164 9.24 19.25 12.46
CA PHE A 164 9.09 18.32 13.57
C PHE A 164 8.85 19.07 14.87
N THR A 165 7.73 18.85 15.52
CA THR A 165 7.39 19.53 16.79
C THR A 165 6.60 18.60 17.71
N LYS A 166 7.09 18.45 18.95
CA LYS A 166 6.38 17.71 20.02
C LYS A 166 5.95 16.28 19.65
N GLY A 167 6.76 15.57 18.86
CA GLY A 167 6.46 14.21 18.46
C GLY A 167 5.48 14.10 17.28
N ALA A 168 5.38 15.13 16.48
CA ALA A 168 4.64 15.13 15.21
C ALA A 168 5.47 15.78 14.11
N VAL A 169 5.22 15.35 12.87
CA VAL A 169 5.74 15.98 11.64
C VAL A 169 4.60 16.66 10.94
N GLU A 170 4.77 17.91 10.59
CA GLU A 170 3.73 18.75 9.98
C GLU A 170 4.24 19.32 8.65
N SER A 171 3.40 19.27 7.62
CA SER A 171 3.63 19.88 6.32
C SER A 171 2.31 20.00 5.56
N GLU A 172 2.12 21.06 4.76
CA GLU A 172 0.96 21.25 3.88
C GLU A 172 -0.42 21.05 4.58
N GLY A 173 -0.52 21.45 5.85
CA GLY A 173 -1.72 21.31 6.66
C GLY A 173 -2.04 19.88 7.12
N MET A 174 -1.14 18.93 6.88
CA MET A 174 -1.24 17.56 7.36
C MET A 174 -0.31 17.33 8.55
N THR A 175 -0.74 16.49 9.47
CA THR A 175 0.03 16.11 10.67
C THR A 175 0.22 14.60 10.72
N LEU A 176 1.45 14.18 10.97
CA LEU A 176 1.82 12.79 11.18
C LEU A 176 2.43 12.63 12.57
N HIS A 177 1.70 12.01 13.47
CA HIS A 177 2.11 11.79 14.86
C HIS A 177 3.10 10.66 14.97
N LEU A 178 4.14 10.83 15.80
CA LEU A 178 5.16 9.84 16.10
C LEU A 178 5.00 9.33 17.54
N ARG A 179 4.93 8.03 17.72
CA ARG A 179 5.10 7.35 19.01
C ARG A 179 6.24 6.34 18.93
N THR A 180 7.13 6.38 19.91
CA THR A 180 8.27 5.46 19.99
C THR A 180 8.77 5.33 21.42
N ASN A 181 9.40 4.19 21.73
CA ASN A 181 10.20 3.99 22.95
C ASN A 181 11.68 4.32 22.75
N GLY A 182 12.09 4.70 21.53
CA GLY A 182 13.44 5.18 21.24
C GLY A 182 13.65 6.63 21.65
N MET A 183 14.89 7.03 21.74
CA MET A 183 15.26 8.43 21.97
C MET A 183 15.13 9.22 20.68
N ILE A 184 14.29 10.24 20.67
CA ILE A 184 14.15 11.13 19.53
C ILE A 184 15.25 12.21 19.61
N LYS A 185 15.96 12.40 18.50
CA LYS A 185 16.97 13.44 18.34
C LYS A 185 16.61 14.30 17.13
N GLU A 186 16.30 15.56 17.36
CA GLU A 186 16.18 16.53 16.26
C GLU A 186 17.55 16.75 15.60
N ILE A 187 17.55 16.83 14.28
CA ILE A 187 18.73 17.10 13.45
C ILE A 187 18.49 18.30 12.56
N ALA A 188 19.55 18.91 12.06
CA ALA A 188 19.42 19.86 10.98
C ALA A 188 18.72 19.18 9.79
N GLU A 189 17.82 19.90 9.11
CA GLU A 189 17.13 19.38 7.93
C GLU A 189 18.15 18.85 6.92
N THR A 190 17.92 17.64 6.47
CA THR A 190 18.77 16.95 5.48
C THR A 190 17.88 16.51 4.33
N GLU A 191 18.24 16.88 3.12
CA GLU A 191 17.57 16.47 1.90
C GLU A 191 18.40 15.40 1.19
N GLU A 192 17.72 14.37 0.68
CA GLU A 192 18.29 13.36 -0.21
C GLU A 192 17.57 13.41 -1.56
N VAL A 193 18.34 13.18 -2.65
CA VAL A 193 17.84 13.10 -4.03
C VAL A 193 17.97 11.68 -4.53
N TYR A 194 16.85 11.00 -4.66
CA TYR A 194 16.76 9.59 -5.03
C TYR A 194 16.77 9.40 -6.53
N PHE A 195 17.39 8.32 -6.99
CA PHE A 195 17.30 7.85 -8.37
C PHE A 195 16.26 6.74 -8.48
N TYR A 196 15.26 6.94 -9.33
CA TYR A 196 14.16 5.99 -9.54
C TYR A 196 14.38 5.16 -10.81
N ARG A 197 15.16 4.11 -10.67
CA ARG A 197 15.57 3.23 -11.77
C ARG A 197 14.41 2.73 -12.62
N TYR A 198 13.33 2.28 -12.01
CA TYR A 198 12.19 1.71 -12.72
C TYR A 198 11.24 2.75 -13.30
N ASP A 199 11.20 3.95 -12.77
CA ASP A 199 10.46 5.04 -13.39
C ASP A 199 11.14 5.53 -14.66
N VAL A 200 12.46 5.54 -14.68
CA VAL A 200 13.23 5.83 -15.92
C VAL A 200 12.91 4.81 -17.01
N CYS A 201 12.85 3.52 -16.68
CA CYS A 201 12.50 2.47 -17.65
C CYS A 201 11.08 2.65 -18.21
N ASP A 202 10.16 3.23 -17.43
CA ASP A 202 8.78 3.49 -17.80
C ASP A 202 8.59 4.90 -18.41
N GLY A 203 9.65 5.66 -18.64
CA GLY A 203 9.61 7.04 -19.18
C GLY A 203 9.01 8.05 -18.19
N ARG A 204 9.09 7.78 -16.91
CA ARG A 204 8.60 8.63 -15.82
C ARG A 204 9.75 9.46 -15.22
N ARG A 205 9.47 10.17 -14.12
CA ARG A 205 10.44 10.98 -13.39
C ARG A 205 11.65 10.16 -12.92
N ALA A 206 12.85 10.63 -13.25
CA ALA A 206 14.09 9.94 -12.90
C ALA A 206 14.51 10.13 -11.43
N TYR A 207 14.19 11.29 -10.85
CA TYR A 207 14.67 11.73 -9.53
C TYR A 207 13.53 12.27 -8.69
N GLY A 208 13.69 12.22 -7.38
CA GLY A 208 12.78 12.83 -6.43
C GLY A 208 13.46 13.14 -5.11
N HIS A 209 12.85 14.02 -4.32
CA HIS A 209 13.40 14.60 -3.11
C HIS A 209 12.61 14.17 -1.89
N ALA A 210 13.29 13.94 -0.78
CA ALA A 210 12.63 13.87 0.53
C ALA A 210 13.56 14.44 1.61
N ARG A 211 12.97 14.90 2.73
CA ARG A 211 13.69 15.54 3.83
C ARG A 211 13.51 14.82 5.14
N ALA A 212 14.58 14.82 5.93
CA ALA A 212 14.59 14.33 7.30
C ALA A 212 14.96 15.47 8.27
N ASN A 213 14.33 15.50 9.44
CA ASN A 213 14.53 16.51 10.48
C ASN A 213 14.69 15.91 11.88
N HIS A 214 14.58 14.60 12.02
CA HIS A 214 14.83 13.90 13.27
C HIS A 214 15.32 12.47 13.05
N GLN A 215 15.88 11.91 14.09
CA GLN A 215 16.32 10.52 14.19
C GLN A 215 15.69 9.86 15.42
N ILE A 216 15.45 8.57 15.33
CA ILE A 216 15.05 7.73 16.46
C ILE A 216 16.22 6.79 16.76
N ARG A 217 16.70 6.79 18.01
CA ARG A 217 17.90 6.10 18.42
C ARG A 217 17.64 5.13 19.55
N LEU A 218 18.30 3.98 19.52
CA LEU A 218 18.25 2.98 20.58
C LEU A 218 19.62 2.35 20.81
N GLN A 219 20.09 2.38 22.06
CA GLN A 219 21.32 1.70 22.46
C GLN A 219 21.06 0.19 22.65
N ALA A 220 21.96 -0.63 22.15
CA ALA A 220 21.99 -2.07 22.38
C ALA A 220 23.34 -2.48 22.97
N GLU A 221 23.36 -2.73 24.29
CA GLU A 221 24.54 -3.16 25.01
C GLU A 221 25.04 -4.52 24.53
N ALA A 222 26.34 -4.75 24.68
CA ALA A 222 26.98 -6.04 24.39
C ALA A 222 26.28 -7.21 25.08
N GLY A 223 25.96 -8.25 24.34
CA GLY A 223 25.28 -9.45 24.83
C GLY A 223 23.79 -9.26 25.15
N LYS A 224 23.19 -8.11 24.90
CA LYS A 224 21.78 -7.83 25.20
C LYS A 224 20.87 -7.88 23.96
N GLN A 225 19.58 -8.04 24.23
CA GLN A 225 18.50 -7.88 23.25
C GLN A 225 17.64 -6.69 23.68
N VAL A 226 17.31 -5.84 22.72
CA VAL A 226 16.44 -4.68 22.90
C VAL A 226 15.38 -4.65 21.79
N VAL A 227 14.29 -3.92 22.01
CA VAL A 227 13.21 -3.76 21.04
C VAL A 227 12.96 -2.27 20.85
N LEU A 228 13.00 -1.83 19.59
CA LEU A 228 12.53 -0.52 19.19
C LEU A 228 11.14 -0.64 18.56
N GLU A 229 10.21 0.15 19.06
CA GLU A 229 8.88 0.33 18.50
C GLU A 229 8.73 1.76 17.97
N VAL A 230 8.18 1.88 16.75
CA VAL A 230 7.90 3.17 16.10
C VAL A 230 6.54 3.09 15.44
N VAL A 231 5.68 4.06 15.69
CA VAL A 231 4.38 4.20 15.04
C VAL A 231 4.28 5.61 14.48
N TYR A 232 3.98 5.71 13.21
CA TYR A 232 3.57 6.95 12.55
C TYR A 232 2.09 6.83 12.16
N GLU A 233 1.29 7.82 12.55
CA GLU A 233 -0.16 7.80 12.38
C GLU A 233 -0.72 9.21 12.16
N MET A 234 -1.71 9.34 11.26
CA MET A 234 -2.39 10.63 11.06
C MET A 234 -3.38 10.91 12.18
N GLU A 235 -4.06 9.89 12.69
CA GLU A 235 -4.98 9.99 13.82
C GLU A 235 -4.39 9.29 15.04
N PRO A 236 -4.12 10.02 16.15
CA PRO A 236 -3.46 9.44 17.30
C PRO A 236 -4.24 8.29 17.94
N SER A 237 -3.59 7.15 18.10
CA SER A 237 -4.12 5.99 18.81
C SER A 237 -3.30 5.69 20.08
N LYS A 238 -3.68 4.61 20.81
CA LYS A 238 -2.91 4.14 21.97
C LYS A 238 -2.24 2.79 21.73
N ASN A 239 -2.38 2.22 20.54
CA ASN A 239 -1.90 0.90 20.21
C ASN A 239 -0.37 0.91 20.05
N SER A 240 0.35 -0.01 20.69
CA SER A 240 1.79 -0.21 20.47
C SER A 240 2.06 -0.74 19.05
N ALA A 241 3.29 -0.63 18.57
CA ALA A 241 3.66 -1.21 17.29
C ALA A 241 3.43 -2.73 17.27
N GLN A 242 3.71 -3.41 18.37
CA GLN A 242 3.42 -4.85 18.51
C GLN A 242 1.93 -5.13 18.36
N THR A 243 1.05 -4.38 19.03
CA THR A 243 -0.41 -4.55 18.95
C THR A 243 -0.91 -4.38 17.52
N ILE A 244 -0.44 -3.34 16.81
CA ILE A 244 -0.82 -3.09 15.41
C ILE A 244 -0.36 -4.21 14.49
N ILE A 245 0.86 -4.72 14.68
CA ILE A 245 1.40 -5.84 13.89
C ILE A 245 0.60 -7.12 14.15
N GLU A 246 0.27 -7.40 15.40
CA GLU A 246 -0.54 -8.57 15.77
C GLU A 246 -1.95 -8.48 15.19
N GLN A 247 -2.58 -7.30 15.21
CA GLN A 247 -3.87 -7.07 14.57
C GLN A 247 -3.79 -7.28 13.05
N THR A 248 -2.78 -6.71 12.39
CA THR A 248 -2.55 -6.91 10.95
C THR A 248 -2.45 -8.39 10.59
N LYS A 249 -1.75 -9.19 11.41
CA LYS A 249 -1.66 -10.66 11.22
C LYS A 249 -3.01 -11.35 11.44
N ALA A 250 -3.73 -10.96 12.48
CA ALA A 250 -5.03 -11.55 12.80
C ALA A 250 -6.04 -11.29 11.66
N ASP A 251 -6.10 -10.07 11.14
CA ASP A 251 -6.97 -9.71 10.01
C ASP A 251 -6.65 -10.55 8.76
N ARG A 252 -5.36 -10.72 8.43
CA ARG A 252 -4.95 -11.53 7.27
C ARG A 252 -5.23 -13.02 7.47
N LYS A 253 -5.08 -13.53 8.68
CA LYS A 253 -5.46 -14.91 9.02
C LYS A 253 -6.97 -15.13 8.92
N GLN A 254 -7.76 -14.16 9.34
CA GLN A 254 -9.22 -14.21 9.18
C GLN A 254 -9.65 -14.30 7.71
N LEU A 255 -8.95 -13.61 6.80
CA LEU A 255 -9.21 -13.74 5.35
C LEU A 255 -8.93 -15.15 4.83
N GLU A 256 -7.85 -15.76 5.28
CA GLU A 256 -7.49 -17.13 4.93
C GLU A 256 -8.56 -18.13 5.43
N GLU A 257 -9.00 -17.97 6.68
CA GLU A 257 -10.04 -18.81 7.29
C GLU A 257 -11.39 -18.64 6.59
N THR A 258 -11.77 -17.41 6.25
CA THR A 258 -13.03 -17.11 5.54
C THR A 258 -13.04 -17.71 4.14
N ALA A 259 -11.93 -17.64 3.42
CA ALA A 259 -11.82 -18.21 2.07
C ALA A 259 -11.85 -19.74 2.05
N GLY A 260 -11.42 -20.40 3.13
CA GLY A 260 -11.49 -21.84 3.31
C GLY A 260 -10.65 -22.68 2.33
N PHE A 261 -9.67 -22.06 1.64
CA PHE A 261 -8.77 -22.80 0.74
C PHE A 261 -7.81 -23.70 1.52
N THR A 262 -7.61 -24.92 1.01
CA THR A 262 -6.71 -25.90 1.63
C THR A 262 -5.27 -25.80 1.11
N SER A 263 -5.08 -25.30 -0.13
CA SER A 263 -3.74 -25.14 -0.70
C SER A 263 -3.06 -23.87 -0.22
N GLU A 264 -1.75 -23.90 -0.02
CA GLU A 264 -0.96 -22.74 0.38
C GLU A 264 -1.08 -21.58 -0.65
N ALA A 265 -1.13 -21.91 -1.94
CA ALA A 265 -1.35 -20.90 -3.00
C ALA A 265 -2.72 -20.22 -2.84
N GLY A 266 -3.79 -20.97 -2.59
CA GLY A 266 -5.12 -20.43 -2.36
C GLY A 266 -5.19 -19.52 -1.14
N LYS A 267 -4.57 -19.92 -0.03
CA LYS A 267 -4.46 -19.11 1.19
C LYS A 267 -3.72 -17.80 0.94
N MET A 268 -2.59 -17.85 0.24
CA MET A 268 -1.83 -16.65 -0.12
C MET A 268 -2.63 -15.73 -1.05
N LEU A 269 -3.31 -16.28 -2.05
CA LEU A 269 -4.14 -15.52 -2.99
C LEU A 269 -5.32 -14.84 -2.30
N SER A 270 -5.98 -15.47 -1.32
CA SER A 270 -7.08 -14.86 -0.57
C SER A 270 -6.62 -13.62 0.22
N LYS A 271 -5.45 -13.70 0.85
CA LYS A 271 -4.83 -12.56 1.53
C LYS A 271 -4.40 -11.44 0.58
N SER A 272 -3.89 -11.81 -0.60
CA SER A 272 -3.46 -10.86 -1.63
C SER A 272 -4.65 -10.16 -2.30
N ALA A 273 -5.72 -10.90 -2.56
CA ALA A 273 -6.95 -10.39 -3.18
C ALA A 273 -7.55 -9.22 -2.38
N ARG A 274 -7.61 -9.33 -1.03
CA ARG A 274 -8.17 -8.28 -0.17
C ARG A 274 -7.42 -6.96 -0.26
N GLN A 275 -6.14 -6.96 -0.64
CA GLN A 275 -5.34 -5.74 -0.75
C GLN A 275 -5.87 -4.75 -1.80
N PHE A 276 -6.61 -5.22 -2.79
CA PHE A 276 -7.19 -4.37 -3.85
C PHE A 276 -8.55 -3.78 -3.48
N VAL A 277 -9.18 -4.24 -2.41
CA VAL A 277 -10.47 -3.71 -1.95
C VAL A 277 -10.24 -2.46 -1.11
N SER A 278 -10.98 -1.39 -1.42
CA SER A 278 -10.92 -0.11 -0.72
C SER A 278 -12.31 0.45 -0.46
N LYS A 279 -12.43 1.31 0.54
CA LYS A 279 -13.60 2.17 0.70
C LYS A 279 -13.71 3.11 -0.50
N ARG A 280 -14.97 3.53 -0.80
CA ARG A 280 -15.24 4.63 -1.70
C ARG A 280 -16.18 5.63 -1.01
N GLU A 281 -15.58 6.65 -0.46
CA GLU A 281 -16.31 7.63 0.37
C GLU A 281 -17.43 8.33 -0.40
N SER A 282 -17.19 8.71 -1.66
CA SER A 282 -18.18 9.40 -2.50
C SER A 282 -19.47 8.59 -2.75
N ALA A 283 -19.43 7.27 -2.60
CA ALA A 283 -20.58 6.38 -2.77
C ALA A 283 -21.01 5.71 -1.45
N GLY A 284 -20.31 5.96 -0.34
CA GLY A 284 -20.57 5.31 0.95
C GLY A 284 -20.45 3.78 0.91
N GLY A 285 -19.64 3.25 -0.03
CA GLY A 285 -19.50 1.82 -0.29
C GLY A 285 -18.06 1.37 -0.41
N ASP A 286 -17.86 0.25 -1.10
CA ASP A 286 -16.54 -0.31 -1.39
C ASP A 286 -16.29 -0.32 -2.91
N THR A 287 -15.02 -0.43 -3.30
CA THR A 287 -14.56 -0.57 -4.68
C THR A 287 -13.34 -1.48 -4.76
N ILE A 288 -12.91 -1.80 -5.99
CA ILE A 288 -11.67 -2.51 -6.26
C ILE A 288 -10.75 -1.59 -7.06
N LEU A 289 -9.52 -1.41 -6.57
CA LEU A 289 -8.48 -0.69 -7.29
C LEU A 289 -7.86 -1.61 -8.34
N ALA A 290 -7.67 -1.09 -9.55
CA ALA A 290 -7.13 -1.86 -10.68
C ALA A 290 -5.66 -2.27 -10.46
N GLY A 291 -4.91 -1.53 -9.66
CA GLY A 291 -3.53 -1.88 -9.30
C GLY A 291 -2.78 -0.81 -8.53
N TYR A 292 -1.87 -1.26 -7.67
CA TYR A 292 -0.96 -0.40 -6.93
C TYR A 292 0.42 -0.34 -7.60
N PRO A 293 1.11 0.80 -7.53
CA PRO A 293 0.68 2.07 -6.95
C PRO A 293 -0.08 2.98 -7.93
N PHE A 294 -0.19 2.62 -9.21
CA PHE A 294 -0.47 3.55 -10.31
C PHE A 294 -1.94 3.78 -10.59
N PHE A 295 -2.77 2.74 -10.42
CA PHE A 295 -4.15 2.76 -10.92
C PHE A 295 -5.15 3.10 -9.81
N GLU A 296 -6.28 3.60 -10.27
CA GLU A 296 -7.45 3.92 -9.48
C GLU A 296 -8.51 2.83 -9.63
N ASP A 297 -9.75 3.10 -9.25
CA ASP A 297 -10.85 2.17 -9.41
C ASP A 297 -11.49 2.32 -10.79
N TRP A 298 -11.24 1.33 -11.63
CA TRP A 298 -11.78 1.22 -12.98
C TRP A 298 -12.93 0.21 -13.00
N GLY A 299 -14.06 0.59 -13.65
CA GLY A 299 -15.27 -0.22 -13.66
C GLY A 299 -15.10 -1.58 -14.31
N ARG A 300 -14.45 -1.64 -15.48
CA ARG A 300 -14.13 -2.90 -16.16
C ARG A 300 -13.30 -3.80 -15.26
N ASP A 301 -12.20 -3.26 -14.72
CA ASP A 301 -11.25 -4.00 -13.88
C ASP A 301 -11.94 -4.51 -12.62
N THR A 302 -12.78 -3.67 -11.99
CA THR A 302 -13.59 -4.06 -10.84
C THR A 302 -14.51 -5.24 -11.17
N MET A 303 -15.25 -5.18 -12.27
CA MET A 303 -16.19 -6.25 -12.63
C MET A 303 -15.48 -7.54 -13.05
N ILE A 304 -14.33 -7.46 -13.71
CA ILE A 304 -13.51 -8.64 -14.04
C ILE A 304 -12.92 -9.26 -12.76
N ALA A 305 -12.46 -8.45 -11.83
CA ALA A 305 -11.76 -8.90 -10.63
C ALA A 305 -12.69 -9.37 -9.51
N LEU A 306 -13.89 -8.80 -9.37
CA LEU A 306 -14.82 -9.05 -8.27
C LEU A 306 -15.14 -10.54 -8.04
N PRO A 307 -15.41 -11.39 -9.07
CA PRO A 307 -15.63 -12.80 -8.85
C PRO A 307 -14.46 -13.50 -8.14
N GLY A 308 -13.22 -13.19 -8.54
CA GLY A 308 -12.01 -13.76 -7.92
C GLY A 308 -11.70 -13.15 -6.56
N ILE A 309 -11.72 -11.83 -6.45
CA ILE A 309 -11.33 -11.10 -5.24
C ILE A 309 -12.34 -11.30 -4.10
N CYS A 310 -13.65 -11.26 -4.40
CA CYS A 310 -14.67 -11.25 -3.37
C CYS A 310 -15.47 -12.55 -3.31
N ILE A 311 -16.01 -13.03 -4.44
CA ILE A 311 -16.94 -14.18 -4.42
C ILE A 311 -16.19 -15.47 -4.10
N SER A 312 -15.09 -15.76 -4.82
CA SER A 312 -14.28 -16.97 -4.61
C SER A 312 -13.60 -17.03 -3.25
N THR A 313 -13.40 -15.88 -2.59
CA THR A 313 -12.79 -15.78 -1.28
C THR A 313 -13.81 -15.68 -0.12
N GLY A 314 -15.11 -15.84 -0.41
CA GLY A 314 -16.16 -15.77 0.60
C GLY A 314 -16.47 -14.36 1.13
N GLN A 315 -15.95 -13.31 0.50
CA GLN A 315 -16.15 -11.90 0.89
C GLN A 315 -17.49 -11.36 0.33
N PHE A 316 -18.59 -12.05 0.61
CA PHE A 316 -19.89 -11.77 -0.02
C PHE A 316 -20.46 -10.41 0.31
N GLU A 317 -20.33 -9.95 1.56
CA GLU A 317 -20.79 -8.61 1.96
C GLU A 317 -20.00 -7.50 1.25
N THR A 318 -18.71 -7.70 1.06
CA THR A 318 -17.86 -6.78 0.27
C THR A 318 -18.29 -6.77 -1.20
N ALA A 319 -18.52 -7.94 -1.81
CA ALA A 319 -19.05 -8.04 -3.18
C ALA A 319 -20.37 -7.28 -3.33
N LYS A 320 -21.30 -7.47 -2.39
CA LYS A 320 -22.60 -6.80 -2.34
C LYS A 320 -22.46 -5.27 -2.28
N ARG A 321 -21.58 -4.75 -1.41
CA ARG A 321 -21.32 -3.31 -1.30
C ARG A 321 -20.71 -2.73 -2.58
N ILE A 322 -19.77 -3.44 -3.21
CA ILE A 322 -19.18 -3.01 -4.48
C ILE A 322 -20.25 -2.96 -5.57
N LEU A 323 -21.04 -4.02 -5.73
CA LEU A 323 -22.12 -4.05 -6.72
C LEU A 323 -23.15 -2.93 -6.50
N ARG A 324 -23.49 -2.61 -5.24
CA ARG A 324 -24.35 -1.45 -4.93
C ARG A 324 -23.69 -0.14 -5.33
N THR A 325 -22.40 0.06 -5.06
CA THR A 325 -21.67 1.25 -5.49
C THR A 325 -21.83 1.49 -6.99
N PHE A 326 -21.66 0.46 -7.79
CA PHE A 326 -21.79 0.56 -9.23
C PHE A 326 -23.25 0.72 -9.67
N ALA A 327 -24.20 -0.02 -9.08
CA ALA A 327 -25.63 0.10 -9.37
C ALA A 327 -26.16 1.50 -9.12
N GLN A 328 -25.74 2.17 -8.06
CA GLN A 328 -26.12 3.54 -7.72
C GLN A 328 -25.58 4.60 -8.69
N ASN A 329 -24.52 4.27 -9.41
CA ASN A 329 -23.86 5.14 -10.36
C ASN A 329 -24.13 4.73 -11.83
N GLU A 330 -25.08 3.82 -12.10
CA GLU A 330 -25.53 3.53 -13.45
C GLU A 330 -26.21 4.75 -14.06
N ARG A 331 -25.94 5.06 -15.32
CA ARG A 331 -26.56 6.13 -16.10
C ARG A 331 -26.80 5.68 -17.55
N ASP A 332 -28.05 5.81 -17.99
CA ASP A 332 -28.46 5.55 -19.37
C ASP A 332 -28.01 4.17 -19.91
N GLY A 333 -28.05 3.15 -19.05
CA GLY A 333 -27.62 1.78 -19.37
C GLY A 333 -26.12 1.55 -19.30
N LEU A 334 -25.32 2.51 -18.85
CA LEU A 334 -23.88 2.39 -18.76
C LEU A 334 -23.38 2.40 -17.31
N MET A 335 -22.31 1.67 -17.06
CA MET A 335 -21.58 1.70 -15.79
C MET A 335 -20.39 2.65 -15.84
N PRO A 336 -20.00 3.27 -14.71
CA PRO A 336 -18.78 4.07 -14.66
C PRO A 336 -17.57 3.26 -15.11
N ASN A 337 -16.77 3.84 -15.99
CA ASN A 337 -15.45 3.29 -16.33
C ASN A 337 -14.37 3.74 -15.35
N LEU A 338 -14.45 4.99 -14.90
CA LEU A 338 -13.53 5.58 -13.94
C LEU A 338 -14.30 6.50 -13.00
N PHE A 339 -13.97 6.45 -11.73
CA PHE A 339 -14.36 7.44 -10.74
C PHE A 339 -13.16 8.39 -10.52
N PRO A 340 -13.17 9.60 -11.13
CA PRO A 340 -12.06 10.54 -10.99
C PRO A 340 -11.87 11.02 -9.55
N GLU A 341 -10.65 11.45 -9.22
CA GLU A 341 -10.35 12.07 -7.93
C GLU A 341 -11.13 13.38 -7.72
N GLY A 342 -11.26 13.79 -6.45
CA GLY A 342 -11.84 15.09 -6.08
C GLY A 342 -13.34 15.23 -6.27
N GLY A 343 -14.09 14.11 -6.36
CA GLY A 343 -15.55 14.15 -6.48
C GLY A 343 -16.06 14.60 -7.85
N ASN A 344 -15.24 14.52 -8.88
CA ASN A 344 -15.64 14.78 -10.26
C ASN A 344 -16.63 13.71 -10.76
N GLU A 345 -17.42 14.08 -11.79
CA GLU A 345 -18.41 13.17 -12.41
C GLU A 345 -17.73 11.90 -12.94
N PRO A 346 -18.31 10.71 -12.70
CA PRO A 346 -17.81 9.45 -13.26
C PRO A 346 -17.77 9.47 -14.79
N LEU A 347 -16.81 8.77 -15.39
CA LEU A 347 -16.69 8.62 -16.84
C LEU A 347 -17.38 7.35 -17.32
N TYR A 348 -18.16 7.44 -18.40
CA TYR A 348 -19.01 6.34 -18.92
C TYR A 348 -18.58 5.84 -20.30
N ASN A 349 -17.32 5.90 -20.63
CA ASN A 349 -16.76 5.55 -21.95
C ASN A 349 -16.29 4.08 -22.01
N THR A 350 -17.07 3.15 -21.50
CA THR A 350 -16.76 1.71 -21.53
C THR A 350 -17.96 0.89 -22.03
N VAL A 351 -17.66 -0.18 -22.78
CA VAL A 351 -18.68 -1.04 -23.41
C VAL A 351 -19.04 -2.23 -22.53
N ASP A 352 -18.07 -2.80 -21.85
CA ASP A 352 -18.20 -4.12 -21.23
C ASP A 352 -18.56 -4.10 -19.74
N ALA A 353 -18.24 -3.01 -19.03
CA ALA A 353 -18.45 -2.94 -17.57
C ALA A 353 -19.91 -3.17 -17.16
N ALA A 354 -20.88 -2.64 -17.94
CA ALA A 354 -22.31 -2.80 -17.66
C ALA A 354 -22.77 -4.27 -17.87
N LEU A 355 -22.30 -4.92 -18.90
CA LEU A 355 -22.63 -6.33 -19.17
C LEU A 355 -21.94 -7.26 -18.15
N LEU A 356 -20.70 -6.95 -17.78
CA LEU A 356 -19.97 -7.65 -16.73
C LEU A 356 -20.63 -7.48 -15.35
N PHE A 357 -21.25 -6.33 -15.07
CA PHE A 357 -22.01 -6.12 -13.84
C PHE A 357 -23.15 -7.13 -13.73
N ILE A 358 -23.95 -7.35 -14.79
CA ILE A 358 -25.02 -8.36 -14.81
C ILE A 358 -24.46 -9.75 -14.52
N ASN A 359 -23.33 -10.09 -15.15
CA ASN A 359 -22.66 -11.37 -14.88
C ASN A 359 -22.19 -11.48 -13.42
N CYS A 360 -21.66 -10.41 -12.84
CA CYS A 360 -21.24 -10.40 -11.43
C CYS A 360 -22.43 -10.58 -10.47
N VAL A 361 -23.56 -9.96 -10.74
CA VAL A 361 -24.81 -10.16 -9.96
C VAL A 361 -25.26 -11.62 -10.05
N TYR A 362 -25.21 -12.24 -11.23
CA TYR A 362 -25.52 -13.66 -11.40
C TYR A 362 -24.56 -14.55 -10.58
N LEU A 363 -23.25 -14.34 -10.68
CA LEU A 363 -22.26 -15.12 -9.93
C LEU A 363 -22.41 -14.94 -8.41
N TYR A 364 -22.71 -13.72 -7.96
CA TYR A 364 -23.02 -13.44 -6.57
C TYR A 364 -24.25 -14.22 -6.10
N TYR A 365 -25.35 -14.19 -6.88
CA TYR A 365 -26.55 -14.96 -6.59
C TYR A 365 -26.28 -16.47 -6.56
N GLU A 366 -25.52 -17.00 -7.51
CA GLU A 366 -25.18 -18.43 -7.51
C GLU A 366 -24.44 -18.85 -6.23
N ALA A 367 -23.56 -17.99 -5.71
CA ALA A 367 -22.80 -18.26 -4.50
C ALA A 367 -23.60 -18.08 -3.20
N THR A 368 -24.51 -17.08 -3.16
CA THR A 368 -25.19 -16.67 -1.91
C THR A 368 -26.66 -17.05 -1.84
N LYS A 369 -27.33 -17.21 -2.98
CA LYS A 369 -28.79 -17.33 -3.15
C LYS A 369 -29.56 -16.12 -2.60
N ASP A 370 -28.92 -14.94 -2.50
CA ASP A 370 -29.52 -13.68 -2.03
C ASP A 370 -30.44 -13.07 -3.10
N MET A 371 -31.67 -13.58 -3.16
CA MET A 371 -32.70 -13.11 -4.09
C MET A 371 -33.19 -11.69 -3.74
N GLU A 372 -33.03 -11.24 -2.50
CA GLU A 372 -33.42 -9.88 -2.10
C GLU A 372 -32.52 -8.86 -2.78
N PHE A 373 -31.21 -9.09 -2.76
CA PHE A 373 -30.26 -8.25 -3.47
C PHE A 373 -30.49 -8.26 -5.00
N VAL A 374 -30.77 -9.42 -5.58
CA VAL A 374 -31.09 -9.49 -7.01
C VAL A 374 -32.30 -8.61 -7.35
N ARG A 375 -33.37 -8.64 -6.54
CA ARG A 375 -34.55 -7.78 -6.72
C ARG A 375 -34.22 -6.30 -6.57
N GLU A 376 -33.30 -5.96 -5.67
CA GLU A 376 -32.82 -4.58 -5.44
C GLU A 376 -32.19 -4.01 -6.72
N VAL A 377 -31.29 -4.78 -7.37
CA VAL A 377 -30.52 -4.31 -8.54
C VAL A 377 -31.15 -4.67 -9.89
N TYR A 378 -32.24 -5.43 -9.90
CA TYR A 378 -32.92 -5.86 -11.14
C TYR A 378 -33.33 -4.69 -12.05
N PRO A 379 -33.90 -3.57 -11.54
CA PRO A 379 -34.23 -2.42 -12.39
C PRO A 379 -33.00 -1.78 -13.06
N VAL A 380 -31.81 -1.90 -12.44
CA VAL A 380 -30.55 -1.45 -13.06
C VAL A 380 -30.19 -2.36 -14.22
N MET A 381 -30.29 -3.68 -14.05
CA MET A 381 -30.02 -4.64 -15.11
C MET A 381 -30.98 -4.48 -16.31
N GLU A 382 -32.28 -4.18 -16.06
CA GLU A 382 -33.24 -3.86 -17.11
C GLU A 382 -32.82 -2.62 -17.91
N ARG A 383 -32.45 -1.51 -17.23
CA ARG A 383 -31.97 -0.30 -17.93
C ARG A 383 -30.71 -0.54 -18.76
N ILE A 384 -29.79 -1.38 -18.26
CA ILE A 384 -28.61 -1.77 -19.03
C ILE A 384 -29.03 -2.50 -20.30
N MET A 385 -29.90 -3.52 -20.20
CA MET A 385 -30.35 -4.28 -21.36
C MET A 385 -31.11 -3.41 -22.36
N ASP A 386 -32.01 -2.56 -21.89
CA ASP A 386 -32.77 -1.63 -22.73
C ASP A 386 -31.84 -0.61 -23.42
N GLY A 387 -30.86 -0.07 -22.73
CA GLY A 387 -29.85 0.84 -23.27
C GLY A 387 -29.03 0.19 -24.40
N TYR A 388 -28.60 -1.04 -24.22
CA TYR A 388 -27.84 -1.77 -25.24
C TYR A 388 -28.71 -2.15 -26.44
N GLN A 389 -30.00 -2.45 -26.26
CA GLN A 389 -30.93 -2.76 -27.35
C GLN A 389 -31.37 -1.53 -28.13
N SER A 390 -31.65 -0.42 -27.44
CA SER A 390 -32.17 0.81 -28.07
C SER A 390 -31.11 1.82 -28.47
N GLY A 391 -29.89 1.65 -27.99
CA GLY A 391 -28.74 2.57 -28.17
C GLY A 391 -28.51 3.48 -26.98
N THR A 392 -27.24 3.55 -26.57
CA THR A 392 -26.76 4.43 -25.47
C THR A 392 -26.29 5.77 -26.01
N LYS A 393 -26.02 6.70 -25.10
CA LYS A 393 -25.53 8.06 -25.39
C LYS A 393 -24.22 8.10 -26.18
N PHE A 394 -23.35 7.08 -26.06
CA PHE A 394 -22.07 7.01 -26.77
C PHE A 394 -22.11 6.17 -28.05
N GLY A 395 -23.30 5.87 -28.57
CA GLY A 395 -23.46 5.05 -29.75
C GLY A 395 -23.27 3.55 -29.54
N ILE A 396 -23.06 3.14 -28.28
CA ILE A 396 -23.00 1.71 -27.92
C ILE A 396 -24.40 1.14 -28.04
N HIS A 397 -24.57 0.11 -28.90
CA HIS A 397 -25.86 -0.52 -29.13
C HIS A 397 -25.68 -1.95 -29.68
N MET A 398 -26.75 -2.74 -29.61
CA MET A 398 -26.84 -4.04 -30.28
C MET A 398 -27.27 -3.82 -31.71
N ASP A 399 -26.50 -4.34 -32.68
CA ASP A 399 -26.85 -4.28 -34.10
C ASP A 399 -27.85 -5.40 -34.46
N THR A 400 -28.31 -5.40 -35.71
CA THR A 400 -29.30 -6.34 -36.27
C THR A 400 -28.84 -7.80 -36.23
N ASP A 401 -27.56 -8.05 -36.17
CA ASP A 401 -26.95 -9.38 -36.00
C ASP A 401 -26.85 -9.85 -34.54
N GLY A 402 -27.24 -9.00 -33.59
CA GLY A 402 -27.18 -9.28 -32.16
C GLY A 402 -25.82 -9.01 -31.49
N LEU A 403 -24.85 -8.49 -32.23
CA LEU A 403 -23.53 -8.08 -31.70
C LEU A 403 -23.57 -6.64 -31.19
N ILE A 404 -22.68 -6.34 -30.27
CA ILE A 404 -22.54 -4.98 -29.73
C ILE A 404 -21.60 -4.17 -30.62
N CYS A 405 -22.10 -3.05 -31.10
CA CYS A 405 -21.34 -2.00 -31.76
C CYS A 405 -20.93 -0.93 -30.73
N ALA A 406 -19.63 -0.46 -30.81
CA ALA A 406 -19.09 0.57 -29.95
C ALA A 406 -17.96 1.36 -30.63
#